data_dd7da64564df9431a3544087ab4110bf
#
_entry.id   dd7da64564df9431a3544087ab4110bf
#
_cell.length_a   1.000
_cell.length_b   1.000
_cell.length_c   1.000
_cell.angle_alpha   90.00
_cell.angle_beta   90.00
_cell.angle_gamma   90.00
#
_symmetry.space_group_name_H-M   'P 1'
#
loop_
_entity.id
_entity.type
_entity.pdbx_description
1 polymer ?
#
loop_
_entity_poly.entity_id
_entity_poly.type
_entity_poly.pdbx_seq_one_letter_code
_entity_poly.pdbx_strand_id
1 'polypeptide(L)'
;MTDVAADEPLGAHVLELEIADVIDETSDARSLVFRSPADAPVAPEKLRYSPGQFLTLRVPSEKTGSVARCYSLCSSPFTGDPLTVTIKRTADGYASNWLCDNAHAGMKMHVLAPSGTFVPKNLDTDFLLLAAGSGITPMLAILKSALSEGSGHVTLVYANRDEKSVIFAETLRDLANKYPDRLTTIHWLESVQGLPSVSALTALFAPFTSREAFICGPGPFMAAAEEALTASGAAADKIHIEVFKSLDSDPFAAVTIDDADDEGDSGPATVVVTLDGETHEVSWPRKAKLLDVLLNKGLDAPFSCREGHCGACAVLKKSGDIEMEVNDVLEQQDLDEGLILACQAHPTSDSVEVTFDE
;
A
#
# COMPACT_ATOMS: atom_id res chain seq x y z
N MET A 1 11.81 -21.08 -22.15
CA MET A 1 11.55 -20.91 -20.73
C MET A 1 12.90 -20.65 -20.09
N THR A 2 13.29 -19.41 -20.01
CA THR A 2 14.54 -19.01 -19.36
C THR A 2 14.15 -18.52 -17.98
N ASP A 3 14.55 -19.30 -16.96
CA ASP A 3 14.70 -18.79 -15.61
C ASP A 3 15.63 -17.57 -15.69
N VAL A 4 15.07 -16.39 -15.72
CA VAL A 4 15.81 -15.16 -15.50
C VAL A 4 15.88 -15.01 -13.98
N ALA A 5 16.73 -15.82 -13.39
CA ALA A 5 17.03 -15.69 -11.98
C ALA A 5 18.06 -14.58 -11.81
N ALA A 6 17.74 -13.72 -11.12
CA ALA A 6 18.38 -13.07 -10.05
C ALA A 6 19.64 -13.75 -9.50
N ASP A 7 20.78 -13.16 -9.81
CA ASP A 7 22.06 -13.48 -9.12
C ASP A 7 22.29 -12.56 -7.89
N GLU A 8 21.33 -11.68 -7.55
CA GLU A 8 21.45 -10.88 -6.35
C GLU A 8 20.78 -11.56 -5.17
N PRO A 9 21.47 -11.69 -4.02
CA PRO A 9 20.91 -12.30 -2.84
C PRO A 9 19.68 -11.51 -2.36
N LEU A 10 18.57 -12.20 -2.15
CA LEU A 10 17.36 -11.62 -1.59
C LEU A 10 17.52 -11.39 -0.08
N GLY A 11 16.92 -10.31 0.42
CA GLY A 11 16.85 -10.05 1.85
C GLY A 11 16.03 -11.13 2.59
N ALA A 12 16.33 -11.37 3.85
CA ALA A 12 15.64 -12.38 4.67
C ALA A 12 14.14 -12.10 4.87
N HIS A 13 13.71 -10.85 4.65
CA HIS A 13 12.32 -10.39 4.73
C HIS A 13 11.48 -10.70 3.49
N VAL A 14 12.09 -11.20 2.41
CA VAL A 14 11.37 -11.55 1.18
C VAL A 14 10.58 -12.84 1.39
N LEU A 15 9.29 -12.79 1.07
CA LEU A 15 8.38 -13.93 1.12
C LEU A 15 8.21 -14.50 -0.28
N GLU A 16 8.03 -15.82 -0.38
CA GLU A 16 7.61 -16.48 -1.61
C GLU A 16 6.13 -16.88 -1.49
N LEU A 17 5.29 -16.42 -2.42
CA LEU A 17 3.90 -16.83 -2.54
C LEU A 17 3.66 -17.52 -3.87
N GLU A 18 2.68 -18.42 -3.90
CA GLU A 18 2.23 -19.10 -5.12
C GLU A 18 0.91 -18.47 -5.59
N ILE A 19 0.79 -18.19 -6.88
CA ILE A 19 -0.48 -17.82 -7.50
C ILE A 19 -1.36 -19.07 -7.54
N ALA A 20 -2.43 -19.06 -6.76
CA ALA A 20 -3.40 -20.16 -6.70
C ALA A 20 -4.36 -20.12 -7.88
N ASP A 21 -4.77 -18.90 -8.30
CA ASP A 21 -5.70 -18.67 -9.39
C ASP A 21 -5.48 -17.31 -10.06
N VAL A 22 -5.94 -17.16 -11.30
CA VAL A 22 -5.93 -15.92 -12.07
C VAL A 22 -7.32 -15.68 -12.62
N ILE A 23 -7.93 -14.56 -12.29
CA ILE A 23 -9.30 -14.21 -12.68
C ILE A 23 -9.27 -13.02 -13.63
N ASP A 24 -9.88 -13.18 -14.81
CA ASP A 24 -10.06 -12.07 -15.76
C ASP A 24 -11.22 -11.20 -15.30
N GLU A 25 -10.93 -9.98 -14.81
CA GLU A 25 -11.93 -9.02 -14.33
C GLU A 25 -12.53 -8.21 -15.49
N THR A 26 -11.65 -7.74 -16.38
CA THR A 26 -11.98 -7.01 -17.61
C THR A 26 -10.99 -7.39 -18.72
N SER A 27 -11.14 -6.83 -19.90
CA SER A 27 -10.17 -7.04 -20.99
C SER A 27 -8.76 -6.53 -20.67
N ASP A 28 -8.62 -5.62 -19.69
CA ASP A 28 -7.36 -4.99 -19.31
C ASP A 28 -7.03 -5.10 -17.80
N ALA A 29 -7.75 -5.96 -17.05
CA ALA A 29 -7.49 -6.17 -15.63
C ALA A 29 -7.63 -7.64 -15.23
N ARG A 30 -6.72 -8.12 -14.36
CA ARG A 30 -6.68 -9.48 -13.82
C ARG A 30 -6.44 -9.47 -12.33
N SER A 31 -7.15 -10.35 -11.62
CA SER A 31 -6.90 -10.64 -10.21
C SER A 31 -5.97 -11.83 -10.06
N LEU A 32 -4.95 -11.70 -9.22
CA LEU A 32 -4.05 -12.77 -8.81
C LEU A 32 -4.40 -13.18 -7.38
N VAL A 33 -4.82 -14.42 -7.22
CA VAL A 33 -5.13 -15.02 -5.94
C VAL A 33 -3.88 -15.72 -5.42
N PHE A 34 -3.40 -15.36 -4.24
CA PHE A 34 -2.18 -15.92 -3.66
C PHE A 34 -2.47 -16.92 -2.57
N ARG A 35 -1.55 -17.86 -2.41
CA ARG A 35 -1.49 -18.79 -1.27
C ARG A 35 -0.04 -18.97 -0.81
N SER A 36 0.11 -19.39 0.43
CA SER A 36 1.41 -19.88 0.93
C SER A 36 1.79 -21.17 0.20
N PRO A 37 3.04 -21.32 -0.31
CA PRO A 37 3.48 -22.55 -0.95
C PRO A 37 3.47 -23.73 0.04
N ALA A 38 3.07 -24.91 -0.42
CA ALA A 38 2.99 -26.10 0.44
C ALA A 38 4.38 -26.63 0.85
N ASP A 39 5.39 -26.42 0.00
CA ASP A 39 6.79 -26.86 0.20
C ASP A 39 7.61 -25.86 1.03
N ALA A 40 7.19 -24.60 1.11
CA ALA A 40 7.83 -23.54 1.88
C ALA A 40 6.78 -22.61 2.50
N PRO A 41 6.06 -23.06 3.55
CA PRO A 41 4.94 -22.28 4.09
C PRO A 41 5.41 -20.98 4.74
N VAL A 42 4.77 -19.88 4.36
CA VAL A 42 4.94 -18.57 5.00
C VAL A 42 4.14 -18.55 6.30
N ALA A 43 4.75 -18.05 7.36
CA ALA A 43 4.09 -17.89 8.65
C ALA A 43 2.85 -16.98 8.54
N PRO A 44 1.67 -17.41 9.04
CA PRO A 44 0.42 -16.67 8.84
C PRO A 44 0.46 -15.23 9.35
N GLU A 45 1.22 -14.95 10.41
CA GLU A 45 1.43 -13.60 10.96
C GLU A 45 2.07 -12.64 9.97
N LYS A 46 2.95 -13.12 9.08
CA LYS A 46 3.58 -12.30 8.03
C LYS A 46 2.63 -11.92 6.88
N LEU A 47 1.47 -12.56 6.82
CA LEU A 47 0.45 -12.30 5.80
C LEU A 47 -0.80 -11.60 6.39
N ARG A 48 -0.76 -11.20 7.67
CA ARG A 48 -1.82 -10.38 8.25
C ARG A 48 -1.79 -9.00 7.63
N TYR A 49 -2.96 -8.44 7.41
CA TYR A 49 -3.10 -7.11 6.84
C TYR A 49 -4.37 -6.41 7.30
N SER A 50 -4.39 -5.10 7.14
CA SER A 50 -5.56 -4.25 7.30
C SER A 50 -6.14 -3.88 5.93
N PRO A 51 -7.47 -3.68 5.81
CA PRO A 51 -8.09 -3.32 4.53
C PRO A 51 -7.57 -1.98 4.03
N GLY A 52 -7.15 -1.93 2.76
CA GLY A 52 -6.48 -0.78 2.15
C GLY A 52 -4.97 -0.96 1.97
N GLN A 53 -4.34 -1.90 2.67
CA GLN A 53 -2.93 -2.23 2.48
C GLN A 53 -2.66 -2.91 1.13
N PHE A 54 -1.37 -2.98 0.74
CA PHE A 54 -0.90 -3.52 -0.52
C PHE A 54 0.19 -4.58 -0.34
N LEU A 55 0.42 -5.37 -1.38
CA LEU A 55 1.61 -6.20 -1.55
C LEU A 55 2.58 -5.53 -2.52
N THR A 56 3.88 -5.63 -2.24
CA THR A 56 4.92 -5.32 -3.22
C THR A 56 5.33 -6.61 -3.91
N LEU A 57 5.18 -6.67 -5.23
CA LEU A 57 5.52 -7.82 -6.06
C LEU A 57 6.86 -7.57 -6.75
N ARG A 58 7.74 -8.60 -6.78
CA ARG A 58 8.95 -8.62 -7.59
C ARG A 58 8.63 -9.18 -8.96
N VAL A 59 8.67 -8.34 -9.97
CA VAL A 59 8.33 -8.71 -11.36
C VAL A 59 9.63 -8.87 -12.16
N PRO A 60 9.87 -10.01 -12.84
CA PRO A 60 11.06 -10.21 -13.66
C PRO A 60 11.20 -9.15 -14.74
N SER A 61 12.43 -8.70 -15.01
CA SER A 61 12.75 -7.71 -16.04
C SER A 61 14.04 -8.08 -16.76
N GLU A 62 14.02 -8.14 -18.08
CA GLU A 62 15.21 -8.38 -18.88
C GLU A 62 16.22 -7.25 -18.82
N LYS A 63 15.78 -6.03 -18.47
CA LYS A 63 16.64 -4.84 -18.41
C LYS A 63 17.37 -4.67 -17.08
N THR A 64 16.69 -5.00 -15.99
CA THR A 64 17.14 -4.71 -14.61
C THR A 64 17.16 -5.95 -13.71
N GLY A 65 16.97 -7.16 -14.28
CA GLY A 65 16.74 -8.38 -13.50
C GLY A 65 15.34 -8.43 -12.91
N SER A 66 14.91 -7.40 -12.22
CA SER A 66 13.56 -7.26 -11.68
C SER A 66 13.12 -5.80 -11.57
N VAL A 67 11.81 -5.61 -11.36
CA VAL A 67 11.20 -4.34 -10.94
C VAL A 67 10.20 -4.62 -9.81
N ALA A 68 10.15 -3.73 -8.84
CA ALA A 68 9.20 -3.81 -7.74
C ALA A 68 7.96 -2.96 -8.04
N ARG A 69 6.76 -3.49 -7.74
CA ARG A 69 5.50 -2.76 -7.90
C ARG A 69 4.52 -3.10 -6.79
N CYS A 70 3.89 -2.05 -6.26
CA CYS A 70 2.87 -2.16 -5.23
C CYS A 70 1.49 -2.36 -5.86
N TYR A 71 0.72 -3.32 -5.33
CA TYR A 71 -0.66 -3.59 -5.72
C TYR A 71 -1.52 -3.74 -4.47
N SER A 72 -2.53 -2.87 -4.35
CA SER A 72 -3.44 -2.92 -3.20
C SER A 72 -4.17 -4.26 -3.13
N LEU A 73 -4.29 -4.79 -1.93
CA LEU A 73 -5.11 -5.94 -1.64
C LEU A 73 -6.59 -5.57 -1.86
N CYS A 74 -7.29 -6.38 -2.64
CA CYS A 74 -8.73 -6.23 -2.90
C CYS A 74 -9.58 -7.26 -2.14
N SER A 75 -8.93 -8.20 -1.46
CA SER A 75 -9.54 -9.11 -0.49
C SER A 75 -9.76 -8.44 0.86
N SER A 76 -10.70 -8.94 1.66
CA SER A 76 -10.89 -8.51 3.05
C SER A 76 -10.29 -9.53 4.00
N PRO A 77 -9.54 -9.12 5.04
CA PRO A 77 -9.03 -10.04 6.05
C PRO A 77 -10.13 -10.63 6.96
N PHE A 78 -11.35 -10.09 6.89
CA PHE A 78 -12.47 -10.45 7.78
C PHE A 78 -13.51 -11.36 7.12
N THR A 79 -13.50 -11.51 5.78
CA THR A 79 -14.54 -12.28 5.07
C THR A 79 -14.09 -13.68 4.67
N GLY A 80 -12.87 -14.09 5.06
CA GLY A 80 -12.28 -15.37 4.66
C GLY A 80 -11.84 -15.39 3.19
N ASP A 81 -11.72 -14.23 2.57
CA ASP A 81 -11.20 -14.09 1.21
C ASP A 81 -9.73 -14.56 1.16
N PRO A 82 -9.30 -15.27 0.11
CA PRO A 82 -7.90 -15.50 -0.11
C PRO A 82 -7.17 -14.18 -0.43
N LEU A 83 -5.88 -14.12 -0.10
CA LEU A 83 -5.04 -12.96 -0.37
C LEU A 83 -5.04 -12.65 -1.88
N THR A 84 -5.55 -11.50 -2.29
CA THR A 84 -5.80 -11.18 -3.70
C THR A 84 -5.40 -9.75 -4.02
N VAL A 85 -4.65 -9.58 -5.11
CA VAL A 85 -4.39 -8.27 -5.73
C VAL A 85 -4.97 -8.24 -7.14
N THR A 86 -5.32 -7.05 -7.64
CA THR A 86 -5.80 -6.90 -9.00
C THR A 86 -4.94 -5.92 -9.77
N ILE A 87 -4.45 -6.39 -10.90
CA ILE A 87 -3.55 -5.67 -11.78
C ILE A 87 -4.34 -5.17 -13.00
N LYS A 88 -4.32 -3.86 -13.23
CA LYS A 88 -4.81 -3.26 -14.47
C LYS A 88 -3.62 -2.91 -15.37
N ARG A 89 -3.71 -3.24 -16.65
CA ARG A 89 -2.72 -2.83 -17.65
C ARG A 89 -2.60 -1.33 -17.70
N THR A 90 -1.38 -0.83 -17.62
CA THR A 90 -1.06 0.60 -17.78
C THR A 90 -0.46 0.79 -19.17
N ALA A 91 -0.89 1.81 -19.89
CA ALA A 91 -0.26 2.15 -21.17
C ALA A 91 1.25 2.37 -20.94
N ASP A 92 2.08 1.71 -21.76
CA ASP A 92 3.54 1.72 -21.68
C ASP A 92 4.14 1.20 -20.36
N GLY A 93 3.31 0.67 -19.45
CA GLY A 93 3.74 0.09 -18.19
C GLY A 93 4.33 -1.31 -18.36
N TYR A 94 5.58 -1.54 -17.95
CA TYR A 94 6.21 -2.85 -18.07
C TYR A 94 5.56 -3.91 -17.17
N ALA A 95 5.59 -3.71 -15.85
CA ALA A 95 5.22 -4.74 -14.89
C ALA A 95 3.74 -5.16 -14.98
N SER A 96 2.82 -4.20 -15.12
CA SER A 96 1.39 -4.51 -15.23
C SER A 96 1.07 -5.31 -16.49
N ASN A 97 1.71 -5.00 -17.61
CA ASN A 97 1.55 -5.78 -18.85
C ASN A 97 2.19 -7.15 -18.72
N TRP A 98 3.41 -7.23 -18.18
CA TRP A 98 4.09 -8.50 -17.95
C TRP A 98 3.25 -9.45 -17.07
N LEU A 99 2.72 -8.97 -15.94
CA LEU A 99 1.88 -9.77 -15.04
C LEU A 99 0.60 -10.23 -15.73
N CYS A 100 -0.09 -9.33 -16.45
CA CYS A 100 -1.29 -9.70 -17.18
C CYS A 100 -1.04 -10.71 -18.33
N ASP A 101 0.18 -10.76 -18.89
CA ASP A 101 0.51 -11.67 -19.97
C ASP A 101 1.04 -13.02 -19.48
N ASN A 102 1.75 -13.04 -18.35
CA ASN A 102 2.54 -14.20 -17.93
C ASN A 102 2.05 -14.86 -16.64
N ALA A 103 1.33 -14.15 -15.76
CA ALA A 103 0.87 -14.73 -14.50
C ALA A 103 -0.10 -15.89 -14.75
N HIS A 104 0.12 -17.02 -14.08
CA HIS A 104 -0.69 -18.22 -14.16
C HIS A 104 -0.70 -18.99 -12.85
N ALA A 105 -1.70 -19.83 -12.62
CA ALA A 105 -1.77 -20.69 -11.44
C ALA A 105 -0.54 -21.62 -11.34
N GLY A 106 0.02 -21.73 -10.14
CA GLY A 106 1.24 -22.48 -9.84
C GLY A 106 2.53 -21.66 -9.98
N MET A 107 2.46 -20.42 -10.49
CA MET A 107 3.62 -19.53 -10.54
C MET A 107 3.99 -19.04 -9.15
N LYS A 108 5.27 -19.15 -8.79
CA LYS A 108 5.81 -18.59 -7.55
C LYS A 108 6.30 -17.16 -7.77
N MET A 109 6.05 -16.29 -6.81
CA MET A 109 6.44 -14.88 -6.85
C MET A 109 7.04 -14.44 -5.51
N HIS A 110 8.12 -13.67 -5.58
CA HIS A 110 8.65 -12.99 -4.41
C HIS A 110 7.80 -11.75 -4.12
N VAL A 111 7.44 -11.58 -2.85
CA VAL A 111 6.64 -10.46 -2.37
C VAL A 111 7.24 -9.93 -1.06
N LEU A 112 6.93 -8.68 -0.72
CA LEU A 112 7.11 -8.18 0.64
C LEU A 112 5.80 -8.35 1.41
N ALA A 113 5.89 -8.40 2.73
CA ALA A 113 4.73 -8.48 3.61
C ALA A 113 3.73 -7.33 3.33
N PRO A 114 2.42 -7.53 3.58
CA PRO A 114 1.43 -6.48 3.42
C PRO A 114 1.82 -5.21 4.19
N SER A 115 1.64 -4.05 3.55
CA SER A 115 2.09 -2.76 4.07
C SER A 115 1.20 -1.63 3.57
N GLY A 116 1.35 -0.43 4.15
CA GLY A 116 0.64 0.79 3.75
C GLY A 116 -0.20 1.38 4.88
N THR A 117 -0.41 2.69 4.81
CA THR A 117 -1.11 3.50 5.82
C THR A 117 -2.52 3.91 5.40
N PHE A 118 -2.95 3.59 4.17
CA PHE A 118 -4.28 3.89 3.66
C PHE A 118 -5.33 2.94 4.25
N VAL A 119 -5.49 2.99 5.57
CA VAL A 119 -6.28 2.05 6.38
C VAL A 119 -7.29 2.81 7.21
N PRO A 120 -8.59 2.41 7.22
CA PRO A 120 -9.57 2.99 8.12
C PRO A 120 -9.20 2.75 9.59
N LYS A 121 -9.20 3.82 10.40
CA LYS A 121 -8.99 3.73 11.85
C LYS A 121 -10.14 2.99 12.56
N ASN A 122 -11.35 3.04 11.99
CA ASN A 122 -12.54 2.40 12.52
C ASN A 122 -13.41 1.90 11.36
N LEU A 123 -13.84 0.65 11.39
CA LEU A 123 -14.74 0.05 10.40
C LEU A 123 -16.24 0.26 10.73
N ASP A 124 -16.54 0.64 11.96
CA ASP A 124 -17.92 0.91 12.39
C ASP A 124 -18.27 2.40 12.26
N THR A 125 -18.19 2.90 11.02
CA THR A 125 -18.51 4.28 10.64
C THR A 125 -19.12 4.33 9.24
N ASP A 126 -19.62 5.50 8.85
CA ASP A 126 -20.12 5.74 7.50
C ASP A 126 -18.97 6.11 6.56
N PHE A 127 -18.91 5.45 5.40
CA PHE A 127 -17.86 5.67 4.40
C PHE A 127 -18.39 6.32 3.12
N LEU A 128 -17.55 7.18 2.53
CA LEU A 128 -17.63 7.63 1.15
C LEU A 128 -16.37 7.17 0.41
N LEU A 129 -16.49 6.13 -0.40
CA LEU A 129 -15.38 5.55 -1.17
C LEU A 129 -15.41 6.09 -2.58
N LEU A 130 -14.35 6.76 -3.01
CA LEU A 130 -14.22 7.43 -4.31
C LEU A 130 -13.14 6.74 -5.12
N ALA A 131 -13.56 5.97 -6.12
CA ALA A 131 -12.66 5.18 -6.94
C ALA A 131 -12.71 5.60 -8.41
N ALA A 132 -11.57 5.51 -9.11
CA ALA A 132 -11.55 5.54 -10.57
C ALA A 132 -10.61 4.47 -11.12
N GLY A 133 -11.13 3.67 -12.06
CA GLY A 133 -10.38 2.58 -12.68
C GLY A 133 -9.81 1.60 -11.66
N SER A 134 -8.47 1.39 -11.66
CA SER A 134 -7.79 0.50 -10.70
C SER A 134 -7.81 0.99 -9.26
N GLY A 135 -8.15 2.25 -8.99
CA GLY A 135 -8.31 2.74 -7.62
C GLY A 135 -9.44 2.05 -6.83
N ILE A 136 -10.22 1.20 -7.48
CA ILE A 136 -11.22 0.34 -6.83
C ILE A 136 -10.58 -0.73 -5.93
N THR A 137 -9.31 -1.09 -6.14
CA THR A 137 -8.69 -2.22 -5.42
C THR A 137 -8.64 -2.02 -3.91
N PRO A 138 -8.10 -0.92 -3.34
CA PRO A 138 -8.15 -0.71 -1.90
C PRO A 138 -9.58 -0.46 -1.42
N MET A 139 -10.43 0.17 -2.24
CA MET A 139 -11.83 0.45 -1.89
C MET A 139 -12.64 -0.83 -1.70
N LEU A 140 -12.41 -1.86 -2.51
CA LEU A 140 -13.11 -3.14 -2.35
C LEU A 140 -12.76 -3.83 -1.04
N ALA A 141 -11.48 -3.80 -0.63
CA ALA A 141 -11.05 -4.34 0.66
C ALA A 141 -11.72 -3.60 1.83
N ILE A 142 -11.71 -2.25 1.80
CA ILE A 142 -12.36 -1.42 2.82
C ILE A 142 -13.87 -1.66 2.85
N LEU A 143 -14.51 -1.66 1.68
CA LEU A 143 -15.95 -1.88 1.53
C LEU A 143 -16.40 -3.23 2.10
N LYS A 144 -15.76 -4.33 1.70
CA LYS A 144 -16.05 -5.67 2.22
C LYS A 144 -15.87 -5.73 3.75
N SER A 145 -14.79 -5.14 4.25
CA SER A 145 -14.47 -5.13 5.68
C SER A 145 -15.47 -4.30 6.48
N ALA A 146 -15.83 -3.09 6.01
CA ALA A 146 -16.82 -2.24 6.67
C ALA A 146 -18.22 -2.88 6.68
N LEU A 147 -18.61 -3.58 5.61
CA LEU A 147 -19.88 -4.29 5.55
C LEU A 147 -19.91 -5.53 6.45
N SER A 148 -18.76 -6.20 6.68
CA SER A 148 -18.64 -7.37 7.55
C SER A 148 -18.59 -7.01 9.03
N GLU A 149 -17.72 -6.06 9.40
CA GLU A 149 -17.34 -5.78 10.78
C GLU A 149 -18.10 -4.59 11.40
N GLY A 150 -18.52 -3.64 10.56
CA GLY A 150 -19.22 -2.44 11.02
C GLY A 150 -20.72 -2.50 10.82
N SER A 151 -21.43 -1.44 11.25
CA SER A 151 -22.87 -1.22 11.06
C SER A 151 -23.20 -0.01 10.18
N GLY A 152 -22.19 0.81 9.86
CA GLY A 152 -22.33 2.04 9.08
C GLY A 152 -22.73 1.83 7.62
N HIS A 153 -23.07 2.92 6.93
CA HIS A 153 -23.39 2.92 5.51
C HIS A 153 -22.13 3.18 4.67
N VAL A 154 -22.03 2.48 3.56
CA VAL A 154 -20.98 2.66 2.57
C VAL A 154 -21.59 3.22 1.28
N THR A 155 -21.12 4.39 0.85
CA THR A 155 -21.41 4.92 -0.48
C THR A 155 -20.14 4.81 -1.33
N LEU A 156 -20.21 4.03 -2.39
CA LEU A 156 -19.14 3.92 -3.40
C LEU A 156 -19.51 4.75 -4.62
N VAL A 157 -18.68 5.73 -4.96
CA VAL A 157 -18.73 6.44 -6.25
C VAL A 157 -17.58 5.91 -7.10
N TYR A 158 -17.90 5.25 -8.21
CA TYR A 158 -16.92 4.55 -9.02
C TYR A 158 -16.92 5.02 -10.48
N ALA A 159 -15.86 5.75 -10.86
CA ALA A 159 -15.67 6.30 -12.18
C ALA A 159 -14.92 5.34 -13.10
N ASN A 160 -15.44 5.13 -14.31
CA ASN A 160 -14.85 4.30 -15.34
C ASN A 160 -15.11 4.90 -16.73
N ARG A 161 -14.36 4.45 -17.74
CA ARG A 161 -14.57 4.85 -19.15
C ARG A 161 -15.96 4.45 -19.65
N ASP A 162 -16.33 3.20 -19.40
CA ASP A 162 -17.57 2.56 -19.83
C ASP A 162 -17.90 1.37 -18.90
N GLU A 163 -19.03 0.73 -19.10
CA GLU A 163 -19.50 -0.41 -18.32
C GLU A 163 -18.59 -1.65 -18.40
N LYS A 164 -17.85 -1.82 -19.53
CA LYS A 164 -16.97 -2.96 -19.75
C LYS A 164 -15.63 -2.81 -19.02
N SER A 165 -15.31 -1.59 -18.59
CA SER A 165 -14.10 -1.27 -17.84
C SER A 165 -14.32 -1.28 -16.32
N VAL A 166 -15.51 -1.64 -15.85
CA VAL A 166 -15.84 -1.75 -14.42
C VAL A 166 -15.24 -3.03 -13.86
N ILE A 167 -14.11 -2.90 -13.14
CA ILE A 167 -13.48 -4.00 -12.42
C ILE A 167 -14.40 -4.41 -11.25
N PHE A 168 -14.53 -5.70 -10.98
CA PHE A 168 -15.39 -6.28 -9.93
C PHE A 168 -16.90 -6.02 -10.12
N ALA A 169 -17.38 -5.86 -11.35
CA ALA A 169 -18.78 -5.56 -11.63
C ALA A 169 -19.75 -6.57 -11.00
N GLU A 170 -19.43 -7.88 -11.06
CA GLU A 170 -20.25 -8.94 -10.45
C GLU A 170 -20.16 -8.89 -8.92
N THR A 171 -18.96 -8.79 -8.36
CA THR A 171 -18.74 -8.70 -6.91
C THR A 171 -19.49 -7.52 -6.30
N LEU A 172 -19.43 -6.34 -6.92
CA LEU A 172 -20.15 -5.15 -6.46
C LEU A 172 -21.67 -5.33 -6.50
N ARG A 173 -22.18 -5.99 -7.55
CA ARG A 173 -23.60 -6.31 -7.67
C ARG A 173 -24.06 -7.26 -6.58
N ASP A 174 -23.28 -8.31 -6.29
CA ASP A 174 -23.58 -9.28 -5.26
C ASP A 174 -23.55 -8.66 -3.87
N LEU A 175 -22.58 -7.80 -3.61
CA LEU A 175 -22.49 -7.03 -2.35
C LEU A 175 -23.70 -6.08 -2.18
N ALA A 176 -24.11 -5.38 -3.25
CA ALA A 176 -25.28 -4.51 -3.23
C ALA A 176 -26.58 -5.31 -2.96
N ASN A 177 -26.70 -6.51 -3.53
CA ASN A 177 -27.83 -7.41 -3.27
C ASN A 177 -27.80 -7.96 -1.83
N LYS A 178 -26.63 -8.24 -1.29
CA LYS A 178 -26.45 -8.77 0.07
C LYS A 178 -26.71 -7.72 1.15
N TYR A 179 -26.36 -6.45 0.86
CA TYR A 179 -26.43 -5.33 1.81
C TYR A 179 -27.24 -4.14 1.26
N PRO A 180 -28.52 -4.35 0.85
CA PRO A 180 -29.30 -3.34 0.13
C PRO A 180 -29.55 -2.06 0.92
N ASP A 181 -29.60 -2.16 2.26
CA ASP A 181 -29.83 -1.00 3.14
C ASP A 181 -28.53 -0.31 3.60
N ARG A 182 -27.37 -0.87 3.26
CA ARG A 182 -26.07 -0.37 3.75
C ARG A 182 -25.08 -0.01 2.66
N LEU A 183 -25.24 -0.55 1.45
CA LEU A 183 -24.37 -0.25 0.32
C LEU A 183 -25.12 0.51 -0.78
N THR A 184 -24.62 1.69 -1.11
CA THR A 184 -25.02 2.44 -2.30
C THR A 184 -23.85 2.53 -3.27
N THR A 185 -24.00 1.98 -4.48
CA THR A 185 -23.00 2.11 -5.54
C THR A 185 -23.49 3.07 -6.62
N ILE A 186 -22.71 4.11 -6.90
CA ILE A 186 -22.96 5.10 -7.93
C ILE A 186 -21.85 4.97 -8.98
N HIS A 187 -22.22 4.54 -10.20
CA HIS A 187 -21.29 4.49 -11.32
C HIS A 187 -21.27 5.82 -12.06
N TRP A 188 -20.07 6.36 -12.29
CA TRP A 188 -19.83 7.46 -13.20
C TRP A 188 -19.17 6.90 -14.46
N LEU A 189 -19.88 6.94 -15.59
CA LEU A 189 -19.38 6.42 -16.86
C LEU A 189 -19.04 7.57 -17.79
N GLU A 190 -17.77 7.70 -18.14
CA GLU A 190 -17.27 8.75 -19.05
C GLU A 190 -17.97 8.71 -20.41
N SER A 191 -18.26 7.50 -20.92
CA SER A 191 -18.99 7.29 -22.17
C SER A 191 -20.40 7.90 -22.18
N VAL A 192 -21.00 8.15 -21.00
CA VAL A 192 -22.35 8.70 -20.84
C VAL A 192 -22.33 10.13 -20.31
N GLN A 193 -21.48 10.42 -19.33
CA GLN A 193 -21.51 11.64 -18.53
C GLN A 193 -20.30 12.56 -18.81
N GLY A 194 -19.33 12.12 -19.64
CA GLY A 194 -18.03 12.77 -19.78
C GLY A 194 -17.16 12.65 -18.53
N LEU A 195 -16.03 13.31 -18.50
CA LEU A 195 -15.15 13.33 -17.32
C LEU A 195 -15.84 14.04 -16.15
N PRO A 196 -15.69 13.52 -14.91
CA PRO A 196 -16.27 14.15 -13.73
C PRO A 196 -15.66 15.53 -13.48
N SER A 197 -16.50 16.57 -13.45
CA SER A 197 -16.08 17.94 -13.11
C SER A 197 -16.18 18.17 -11.61
N VAL A 198 -15.38 19.10 -11.08
CA VAL A 198 -15.45 19.51 -9.66
C VAL A 198 -16.86 19.90 -9.27
N SER A 199 -17.56 20.71 -10.09
CA SER A 199 -18.92 21.15 -9.75
C SER A 199 -19.94 20.00 -9.70
N ALA A 200 -19.83 19.02 -10.60
CA ALA A 200 -20.70 17.85 -10.59
C ALA A 200 -20.41 16.95 -9.37
N LEU A 201 -19.11 16.76 -9.04
CA LEU A 201 -18.71 16.01 -7.86
C LEU A 201 -19.11 16.73 -6.57
N THR A 202 -18.98 18.05 -6.47
CA THR A 202 -19.44 18.85 -5.31
C THR A 202 -20.93 18.64 -5.05
N ALA A 203 -21.75 18.71 -6.10
CA ALA A 203 -23.19 18.44 -5.96
C ALA A 203 -23.48 17.00 -5.52
N LEU A 204 -22.71 16.04 -6.05
CA LEU A 204 -22.87 14.62 -5.71
C LEU A 204 -22.44 14.32 -4.26
N PHE A 205 -21.36 14.94 -3.76
CA PHE A 205 -20.79 14.66 -2.44
C PHE A 205 -21.45 15.44 -1.30
N ALA A 206 -22.17 16.51 -1.59
CA ALA A 206 -22.82 17.37 -0.59
C ALA A 206 -23.59 16.61 0.53
N PRO A 207 -24.30 15.49 0.25
CA PRO A 207 -24.98 14.72 1.31
C PRO A 207 -24.05 13.89 2.20
N PHE A 208 -22.75 13.77 1.87
CA PHE A 208 -21.84 12.78 2.47
C PHE A 208 -20.65 13.40 3.20
N THR A 209 -20.63 14.72 3.41
CA THR A 209 -19.48 15.46 3.96
C THR A 209 -19.08 15.10 5.40
N SER A 210 -19.95 14.42 6.14
CA SER A 210 -19.65 13.93 7.51
C SER A 210 -18.97 12.57 7.54
N ARG A 211 -18.85 11.88 6.39
CA ARG A 211 -18.33 10.51 6.28
C ARG A 211 -16.81 10.48 6.20
N GLU A 212 -16.23 9.33 6.55
CA GLU A 212 -14.83 9.05 6.24
C GLU A 212 -14.69 8.83 4.74
N ALA A 213 -13.95 9.72 4.05
CA ALA A 213 -13.80 9.72 2.61
C ALA A 213 -12.44 9.14 2.21
N PHE A 214 -12.45 8.09 1.38
CA PHE A 214 -11.26 7.45 0.84
C PHE A 214 -11.23 7.66 -0.68
N ILE A 215 -10.11 8.17 -1.22
CA ILE A 215 -9.97 8.53 -2.64
C ILE A 215 -8.79 7.76 -3.25
N CYS A 216 -9.02 7.06 -4.36
CA CYS A 216 -7.96 6.43 -5.14
C CYS A 216 -8.32 6.37 -6.63
N GLY A 217 -7.34 6.70 -7.50
CA GLY A 217 -7.52 6.70 -8.94
C GLY A 217 -6.46 7.52 -9.67
N PRO A 218 -6.69 7.88 -10.94
CA PRO A 218 -5.81 8.77 -11.67
C PRO A 218 -5.70 10.16 -11.01
N GLY A 219 -4.52 10.78 -11.06
CA GLY A 219 -4.24 12.07 -10.42
C GLY A 219 -5.31 13.17 -10.69
N PRO A 220 -5.74 13.40 -11.94
CA PRO A 220 -6.79 14.39 -12.22
C PRO A 220 -8.15 14.09 -11.54
N PHE A 221 -8.51 12.81 -11.41
CA PHE A 221 -9.72 12.40 -10.67
C PHE A 221 -9.58 12.67 -9.18
N MET A 222 -8.46 12.27 -8.59
CA MET A 222 -8.20 12.46 -7.16
C MET A 222 -8.22 13.94 -6.78
N ALA A 223 -7.53 14.79 -7.56
CA ALA A 223 -7.52 16.23 -7.34
C ALA A 223 -8.93 16.85 -7.45
N ALA A 224 -9.74 16.45 -8.44
CA ALA A 224 -11.11 16.94 -8.59
C ALA A 224 -12.01 16.45 -7.45
N ALA A 225 -11.82 15.22 -6.96
CA ALA A 225 -12.61 14.67 -5.86
C ALA A 225 -12.26 15.34 -4.52
N GLU A 226 -10.99 15.58 -4.24
CA GLU A 226 -10.52 16.31 -3.06
C GLU A 226 -11.02 17.75 -3.03
N GLU A 227 -10.88 18.48 -4.15
CA GLU A 227 -11.42 19.85 -4.30
C GLU A 227 -12.93 19.88 -4.08
N ALA A 228 -13.66 18.90 -4.66
CA ALA A 228 -15.12 18.82 -4.51
C ALA A 228 -15.55 18.54 -3.06
N LEU A 229 -14.86 17.64 -2.33
CA LEU A 229 -15.13 17.37 -0.93
C LEU A 229 -14.86 18.60 -0.06
N THR A 230 -13.73 19.25 -0.26
CA THR A 230 -13.36 20.49 0.43
C THR A 230 -14.38 21.60 0.18
N ALA A 231 -14.79 21.81 -1.08
CA ALA A 231 -15.80 22.76 -1.45
C ALA A 231 -17.19 22.45 -0.87
N SER A 232 -17.47 21.16 -0.63
CA SER A 232 -18.72 20.70 0.01
C SER A 232 -18.69 20.86 1.54
N GLY A 233 -17.54 21.18 2.13
CA GLY A 233 -17.37 21.38 3.58
C GLY A 233 -17.00 20.11 4.35
N ALA A 234 -16.42 19.09 3.70
CA ALA A 234 -15.84 17.95 4.38
C ALA A 234 -14.59 18.40 5.17
N ALA A 235 -14.40 17.84 6.37
CA ALA A 235 -13.24 18.12 7.19
C ALA A 235 -11.99 17.43 6.61
N ALA A 236 -10.83 18.11 6.64
CA ALA A 236 -9.61 17.60 6.00
C ALA A 236 -9.12 16.31 6.63
N ASP A 237 -9.25 16.15 7.95
CA ASP A 237 -8.90 14.96 8.71
C ASP A 237 -9.75 13.71 8.38
N LYS A 238 -10.83 13.89 7.60
CA LYS A 238 -11.69 12.82 7.07
C LYS A 238 -11.42 12.46 5.62
N ILE A 239 -10.50 13.12 4.97
CA ILE A 239 -10.18 12.90 3.55
C ILE A 239 -8.84 12.15 3.47
N HIS A 240 -8.89 10.91 3.00
CA HIS A 240 -7.73 10.03 2.85
C HIS A 240 -7.48 9.76 1.37
N ILE A 241 -6.22 9.91 0.92
CA ILE A 241 -5.87 9.78 -0.50
C ILE A 241 -4.75 8.75 -0.65
N GLU A 242 -4.93 7.78 -1.56
CA GLU A 242 -3.91 6.81 -1.95
C GLU A 242 -3.41 7.10 -3.36
N VAL A 243 -2.12 7.36 -3.48
CA VAL A 243 -1.44 7.61 -4.77
C VAL A 243 -0.62 6.41 -5.17
N PHE A 244 -0.93 5.79 -6.30
CA PHE A 244 -0.13 4.68 -6.84
C PHE A 244 1.16 5.23 -7.46
N LYS A 245 2.31 4.96 -6.82
CA LYS A 245 3.64 5.32 -7.31
C LYS A 245 4.39 4.08 -7.79
N SER A 246 5.20 4.25 -8.83
CA SER A 246 6.19 3.26 -9.23
C SER A 246 7.42 3.38 -8.35
N LEU A 247 8.01 2.26 -7.97
CA LEU A 247 9.27 2.25 -7.23
C LEU A 247 10.44 2.28 -8.23
N ASP A 248 11.46 3.06 -7.89
CA ASP A 248 12.69 3.22 -8.68
C ASP A 248 13.81 2.28 -8.17
N SER A 249 13.81 1.97 -6.86
CA SER A 249 14.75 1.05 -6.21
C SER A 249 14.25 -0.41 -6.21
N ASP A 250 15.16 -1.36 -5.91
CA ASP A 250 14.79 -2.75 -5.63
C ASP A 250 14.74 -2.99 -4.11
N PRO A 251 13.54 -2.99 -3.49
CA PRO A 251 13.41 -3.23 -2.06
C PRO A 251 13.62 -4.70 -1.66
N PHE A 252 13.78 -5.61 -2.62
CA PHE A 252 14.04 -7.03 -2.40
C PHE A 252 15.53 -7.35 -2.21
N ALA A 253 16.42 -6.45 -2.62
CA ALA A 253 17.85 -6.66 -2.49
C ALA A 253 18.28 -6.76 -1.02
N ALA A 254 19.25 -7.64 -0.74
CA ALA A 254 19.88 -7.71 0.56
C ALA A 254 20.60 -6.39 0.87
N VAL A 255 20.53 -5.97 2.12
CA VAL A 255 21.20 -4.74 2.58
C VAL A 255 22.60 -5.10 3.05
N THR A 256 23.58 -4.36 2.54
CA THR A 256 24.96 -4.37 3.05
C THR A 256 25.34 -2.95 3.44
N ILE A 257 25.86 -2.78 4.65
CA ILE A 257 26.43 -1.52 5.10
C ILE A 257 27.94 -1.66 5.02
N ASP A 258 28.62 -0.78 4.28
CA ASP A 258 30.05 -0.75 4.22
C ASP A 258 30.63 -0.11 5.50
N ASP A 259 31.66 -0.71 6.09
CA ASP A 259 32.37 -0.15 7.25
C ASP A 259 32.99 1.24 6.93
N ALA A 260 33.14 1.58 5.65
CA ALA A 260 33.59 2.90 5.17
C ALA A 260 32.56 4.04 5.41
N ASP A 261 31.32 3.71 5.69
CA ASP A 261 30.28 4.72 6.02
C ASP A 261 30.50 5.39 7.39
N ASP A 262 31.47 4.89 8.17
CA ASP A 262 31.82 5.37 9.52
C ASP A 262 32.98 6.40 9.55
N GLU A 263 33.57 6.77 8.39
CA GLU A 263 34.68 7.73 8.31
C GLU A 263 34.21 9.21 8.47
N GLY A 264 33.64 9.52 9.62
CA GLY A 264 33.31 10.89 10.03
C GLY A 264 34.03 11.27 11.32
N ASP A 265 34.36 12.57 11.52
CA ASP A 265 35.04 13.11 12.72
C ASP A 265 34.30 12.83 14.05
N SER A 266 33.03 12.37 14.01
CA SER A 266 32.14 12.22 15.19
C SER A 266 31.85 10.75 15.57
N GLY A 267 32.33 9.76 14.80
CA GLY A 267 31.99 8.35 14.99
C GLY A 267 30.50 8.02 14.80
N PRO A 268 30.10 6.74 14.86
CA PRO A 268 28.72 6.31 14.73
C PRO A 268 27.86 6.80 15.90
N ALA A 269 26.57 7.01 15.64
CA ALA A 269 25.56 7.17 16.68
C ALA A 269 25.17 5.78 17.24
N THR A 270 24.44 5.80 18.34
CA THR A 270 23.79 4.60 18.88
C THR A 270 22.27 4.75 18.75
N VAL A 271 21.60 3.72 18.23
CA VAL A 271 20.14 3.66 18.27
C VAL A 271 19.67 2.56 19.22
N VAL A 272 18.73 2.89 20.08
CA VAL A 272 17.97 1.94 20.91
C VAL A 272 16.62 1.72 20.24
N VAL A 273 16.36 0.50 19.83
CA VAL A 273 15.15 0.13 19.08
C VAL A 273 14.32 -0.86 19.87
N THR A 274 13.04 -0.56 20.07
CA THR A 274 12.07 -1.54 20.58
C THR A 274 11.26 -2.08 19.40
N LEU A 275 11.30 -3.40 19.25
CA LEU A 275 10.65 -4.14 18.16
C LEU A 275 10.16 -5.49 18.68
N ASP A 276 8.88 -5.82 18.49
CA ASP A 276 8.25 -7.08 18.93
C ASP A 276 8.43 -7.35 20.45
N GLY A 277 8.42 -6.30 21.29
CA GLY A 277 8.59 -6.37 22.73
C GLY A 277 10.05 -6.54 23.18
N GLU A 278 11.01 -6.61 22.27
CA GLU A 278 12.44 -6.70 22.56
C GLU A 278 13.15 -5.36 22.30
N THR A 279 14.15 -5.04 23.13
CA THR A 279 14.95 -3.83 22.96
C THR A 279 16.34 -4.17 22.49
N HIS A 280 16.78 -3.52 21.42
CA HIS A 280 18.09 -3.74 20.80
C HIS A 280 18.89 -2.44 20.81
N GLU A 281 20.15 -2.48 21.17
CA GLU A 281 21.11 -1.39 21.04
C GLU A 281 22.01 -1.66 19.82
N VAL A 282 22.01 -0.74 18.85
CA VAL A 282 22.68 -0.92 17.57
C VAL A 282 23.53 0.32 17.25
N SER A 283 24.77 0.08 16.79
CA SER A 283 25.62 1.13 16.23
C SER A 283 25.02 1.61 14.90
N TRP A 284 24.86 2.93 14.77
CA TRP A 284 24.23 3.58 13.61
C TRP A 284 25.24 4.50 12.91
N PRO A 285 25.87 4.05 11.80
CA PRO A 285 26.71 4.89 10.97
C PRO A 285 25.93 6.12 10.49
N ARG A 286 26.50 7.32 10.61
CA ARG A 286 25.76 8.57 10.38
C ARG A 286 25.23 8.75 8.97
N LYS A 287 25.87 8.11 7.98
CA LYS A 287 25.45 8.14 6.58
C LYS A 287 24.46 7.02 6.21
N ALA A 288 24.28 6.02 7.07
CA ALA A 288 23.39 4.92 6.80
C ALA A 288 21.95 5.27 7.23
N LYS A 289 20.97 4.79 6.48
CA LYS A 289 19.56 4.90 6.87
C LYS A 289 19.23 3.95 8.00
N LEU A 290 18.36 4.37 8.93
CA LEU A 290 17.99 3.55 10.08
C LEU A 290 17.52 2.15 9.68
N LEU A 291 16.60 2.06 8.71
CA LEU A 291 16.08 0.79 8.23
C LEU A 291 17.19 -0.14 7.75
N ASP A 292 18.15 0.37 7.00
CA ASP A 292 19.25 -0.43 6.45
C ASP A 292 20.15 -1.00 7.57
N VAL A 293 20.38 -0.21 8.62
CA VAL A 293 21.11 -0.64 9.82
C VAL A 293 20.37 -1.77 10.53
N LEU A 294 19.04 -1.64 10.70
CA LEU A 294 18.23 -2.67 11.36
C LEU A 294 18.22 -3.98 10.58
N LEU A 295 17.96 -3.90 9.26
CA LEU A 295 17.95 -5.08 8.38
C LEU A 295 19.33 -5.77 8.30
N ASN A 296 20.42 -5.00 8.25
CA ASN A 296 21.79 -5.56 8.27
C ASN A 296 22.12 -6.27 9.57
N LYS A 297 21.47 -5.90 10.68
CA LYS A 297 21.57 -6.59 11.98
C LYS A 297 20.64 -7.78 12.12
N GLY A 298 19.83 -8.07 11.09
CA GLY A 298 18.85 -9.17 11.08
C GLY A 298 17.58 -8.88 11.88
N LEU A 299 17.30 -7.59 12.20
CA LEU A 299 16.06 -7.17 12.82
C LEU A 299 14.97 -7.06 11.74
N ASP A 300 13.82 -7.67 11.96
CA ASP A 300 12.70 -7.74 10.98
C ASP A 300 11.83 -6.46 11.06
N ALA A 301 12.47 -5.27 10.95
CA ALA A 301 11.77 -4.01 10.96
C ALA A 301 10.82 -3.90 9.75
N PRO A 302 9.57 -3.42 9.94
CA PRO A 302 8.59 -3.34 8.86
C PRO A 302 9.01 -2.32 7.79
N PHE A 303 8.84 -2.68 6.52
CA PHE A 303 9.07 -1.77 5.39
C PHE A 303 8.45 -2.29 4.10
N SER A 304 8.45 -1.43 3.05
CA SER A 304 8.09 -1.84 1.69
C SER A 304 8.85 -1.03 0.62
N CYS A 305 8.51 0.24 0.37
CA CYS A 305 9.06 1.00 -0.76
C CYS A 305 10.55 1.38 -0.60
N ARG A 306 11.05 1.61 0.60
CA ARG A 306 12.38 2.17 0.93
C ARG A 306 12.65 3.57 0.37
N GLU A 307 11.62 4.26 -0.13
CA GLU A 307 11.71 5.55 -0.84
C GLU A 307 10.95 6.70 -0.16
N GLY A 308 10.41 6.49 1.04
CA GLY A 308 9.69 7.54 1.80
C GLY A 308 8.24 7.77 1.36
N HIS A 309 7.64 6.86 0.55
CA HIS A 309 6.35 7.08 -0.09
C HIS A 309 5.18 6.28 0.48
N CYS A 310 5.43 5.25 1.32
CA CYS A 310 4.39 4.31 1.69
C CYS A 310 4.07 4.23 3.18
N GLY A 311 4.87 4.84 4.04
CA GLY A 311 4.68 4.82 5.50
C GLY A 311 4.93 3.48 6.19
N ALA A 312 5.22 2.39 5.46
CA ALA A 312 5.37 1.05 6.03
C ALA A 312 6.49 0.94 7.08
N CYS A 313 7.50 1.79 7.00
CA CYS A 313 8.62 1.87 7.94
C CYS A 313 8.47 3.00 8.97
N ALA A 314 7.24 3.50 9.16
CA ALA A 314 6.99 4.52 10.18
C ALA A 314 7.32 3.95 11.57
N VAL A 315 8.05 4.72 12.35
CA VAL A 315 8.52 4.36 13.68
C VAL A 315 8.45 5.58 14.58
N LEU A 316 8.05 5.38 15.82
CA LEU A 316 7.95 6.48 16.80
C LEU A 316 9.32 6.77 17.43
N LYS A 317 9.81 7.99 17.25
CA LYS A 317 11.03 8.50 17.89
C LYS A 317 10.69 8.98 19.31
N LYS A 318 11.30 8.35 20.31
CA LYS A 318 11.15 8.68 21.73
C LYS A 318 12.14 9.76 22.17
N SER A 319 13.39 9.71 21.68
CA SER A 319 14.43 10.66 22.02
C SER A 319 15.50 10.77 20.94
N GLY A 320 16.32 11.83 21.02
CA GLY A 320 17.37 12.12 20.04
C GLY A 320 16.89 12.88 18.82
N ASP A 321 17.83 13.29 17.96
CA ASP A 321 17.55 14.08 16.77
C ASP A 321 17.93 13.29 15.50
N ILE A 322 17.09 13.43 14.46
CA ILE A 322 17.27 12.81 13.16
C ILE A 322 16.92 13.80 12.04
N GLU A 323 17.40 13.51 10.85
CA GLU A 323 16.99 14.14 9.62
C GLU A 323 16.42 13.08 8.66
N MET A 324 15.39 13.42 7.90
CA MET A 324 14.82 12.56 6.85
C MET A 324 15.10 13.15 5.46
N GLU A 325 15.53 12.30 4.51
CA GLU A 325 15.79 12.75 3.13
C GLU A 325 14.49 13.01 2.35
N VAL A 326 13.51 12.12 2.49
CA VAL A 326 12.22 12.18 1.79
C VAL A 326 11.10 11.84 2.76
N ASN A 327 10.01 12.60 2.70
CA ASN A 327 8.77 12.30 3.40
C ASN A 327 7.58 12.75 2.54
N ASP A 328 6.92 11.80 1.88
CA ASP A 328 5.74 12.05 1.05
C ASP A 328 4.44 11.52 1.69
N VAL A 329 4.52 11.04 2.95
CA VAL A 329 3.39 10.29 3.55
C VAL A 329 3.04 10.69 4.98
N LEU A 330 4.01 11.14 5.79
CA LEU A 330 3.72 11.62 7.14
C LEU A 330 3.28 13.08 7.09
N GLU A 331 2.15 13.35 7.71
CA GLU A 331 1.61 14.69 7.86
C GLU A 331 2.30 15.45 9.02
N GLN A 332 2.04 16.75 9.13
CA GLN A 332 2.66 17.56 10.20
C GLN A 332 2.27 17.04 11.58
N GLN A 333 1.05 16.54 11.74
CA GLN A 333 0.60 15.97 13.02
C GLN A 333 1.42 14.73 13.38
N ASP A 334 1.69 13.83 12.43
CA ASP A 334 2.51 12.63 12.65
C ASP A 334 3.93 12.99 13.09
N LEU A 335 4.51 14.01 12.43
CA LEU A 335 5.84 14.53 12.77
C LEU A 335 5.86 15.16 14.16
N ASP A 336 4.81 15.89 14.54
CA ASP A 336 4.67 16.51 15.86
C ASP A 336 4.48 15.44 16.96
N GLU A 337 3.86 14.32 16.65
CA GLU A 337 3.74 13.13 17.50
C GLU A 337 5.05 12.32 17.59
N GLY A 338 6.04 12.64 16.74
CA GLY A 338 7.37 12.03 16.74
C GLY A 338 7.53 10.87 15.77
N LEU A 339 6.59 10.63 14.86
CA LEU A 339 6.75 9.61 13.81
C LEU A 339 7.84 10.02 12.81
N ILE A 340 8.65 9.05 12.42
CA ILE A 340 9.69 9.17 11.39
C ILE A 340 9.64 7.98 10.45
N LEU A 341 10.21 8.14 9.26
CA LEU A 341 10.37 7.05 8.30
C LEU A 341 11.77 6.42 8.43
N ALA A 342 11.87 5.21 8.98
CA ALA A 342 13.15 4.53 9.18
C ALA A 342 13.97 4.39 7.88
N CYS A 343 13.32 4.25 6.72
CA CYS A 343 14.00 4.14 5.42
C CYS A 343 14.57 5.47 4.91
N GLN A 344 14.34 6.59 5.60
CA GLN A 344 14.81 7.91 5.20
C GLN A 344 15.58 8.63 6.32
N ALA A 345 15.58 8.06 7.53
CA ALA A 345 16.14 8.70 8.72
C ALA A 345 17.66 8.50 8.83
N HIS A 346 18.36 9.59 9.15
CA HIS A 346 19.79 9.65 9.50
C HIS A 346 19.94 10.28 10.89
N PRO A 347 20.90 9.83 11.74
CA PRO A 347 21.07 10.41 13.07
C PRO A 347 21.80 11.74 13.01
N THR A 348 21.29 12.76 13.70
CA THR A 348 21.98 14.06 13.91
C THR A 348 22.48 14.22 15.34
N SER A 349 22.01 13.39 16.29
CA SER A 349 22.54 13.27 17.65
C SER A 349 23.36 11.99 17.84
N ASP A 350 24.06 11.86 18.98
CA ASP A 350 24.91 10.69 19.28
C ASP A 350 24.10 9.47 19.76
N SER A 351 22.88 9.70 20.23
CA SER A 351 21.98 8.66 20.68
C SER A 351 20.55 8.97 20.25
N VAL A 352 19.86 7.96 19.76
CA VAL A 352 18.44 8.02 19.33
C VAL A 352 17.70 6.82 19.91
N GLU A 353 16.46 7.02 20.35
CA GLU A 353 15.59 5.94 20.80
C GLU A 353 14.32 5.93 19.95
N VAL A 354 13.94 4.74 19.45
CA VAL A 354 12.76 4.53 18.61
C VAL A 354 11.99 3.27 19.04
N THR A 355 10.69 3.23 18.74
CA THR A 355 9.86 2.03 18.94
C THR A 355 8.92 1.78 17.77
N PHE A 356 8.80 0.50 17.36
CA PHE A 356 7.81 0.01 16.40
C PHE A 356 6.55 -0.54 17.10
N ASP A 357 6.54 -0.63 18.42
CA ASP A 357 5.51 -1.35 19.22
C ASP A 357 4.38 -0.45 19.72
N GLU A 358 4.15 0.73 19.14
CA GLU A 358 3.07 1.67 19.54
C GLU A 358 2.14 2.04 18.40
#